data_7d3109c635017e2c28cf5f4b2965f8b5
#
_entry.id   7d3109c635017e2c28cf5f4b2965f8b5
#
_cell.length_a   1.000
_cell.length_b   1.000
_cell.length_c   1.000
_cell.angle_alpha   90.00
_cell.angle_beta   90.00
_cell.angle_gamma   90.00
#
_symmetry.space_group_name_H-M   'P 1'
#
loop_
_entity.id
_entity.type
_entity.pdbx_description
1 polymer ?
#
loop_
_entity_poly.entity_id
_entity_poly.type
_entity_poly.pdbx_seq_one_letter_code
_entity_poly.pdbx_strand_id
1 'polypeptide(L)'
;MQEEEKNNGMEGMSVEEMFLGVQESYQEAQQRAQEENRAFARTEFFRMDKFGTYRLRVLPIAPNPDGSPARPGYEYPVHQLLLELEKPATGNKPQKMYVTVTRATDAGYSVDPIETYRRLAVEVAKEAGDEKLAEKIAGGSFGGGLKYNYGHCLYIFDLGERAKGVQMMTLSHAQFKDLDERKFKLWSKKLAKNPSYPCPVSSVYDAYPVEIEKRRNGAKTEYLFSIDNESDPEPLTREELAALLGAPRIPEIIYRYTRYHLGATVEFLKQCDGIYGMRLMETDGMKEVIQQLSDELPKEDTSSFSFDRRTKDNKDNVQDGTGISLDDLLEYYDELRRQDLGDKTEEGQELRAMIRSYIEQEALSVRVTRSTSNRELLELIESEMEGPKPTDTLEDALGEEEHRPAETEERAGRPRRRR
;
A
#
# COMPACT_ATOMS: atom_id res chain seq x y z
N MET A 1 5.40 -32.17 56.08
CA MET A 1 4.33 -33.04 55.51
C MET A 1 3.28 -32.12 54.92
N GLN A 2 3.21 -32.03 53.64
CA GLN A 2 2.25 -31.37 52.70
C GLN A 2 2.96 -30.51 51.66
N GLU A 3 3.72 -31.17 50.81
CA GLU A 3 4.11 -30.67 49.47
C GLU A 3 4.05 -31.91 48.53
N GLU A 4 2.86 -32.36 48.21
CA GLU A 4 2.59 -33.33 47.16
C GLU A 4 1.10 -33.20 46.83
N GLU A 5 0.76 -32.36 45.85
CA GLU A 5 -0.48 -32.47 45.08
C GLU A 5 -0.55 -31.27 44.10
N LYS A 6 0.26 -31.32 43.07
CA LYS A 6 0.00 -30.54 41.81
C LYS A 6 0.80 -31.10 40.63
N ASN A 7 0.66 -32.40 40.40
CA ASN A 7 1.21 -32.96 39.15
C ASN A 7 0.42 -34.22 38.74
N ASN A 8 -0.89 -34.10 38.62
CA ASN A 8 -1.74 -35.24 38.25
C ASN A 8 -2.82 -34.77 37.25
N GLY A 9 -2.40 -34.32 36.04
CA GLY A 9 -3.31 -33.99 34.96
C GLY A 9 -2.85 -34.47 33.58
N MET A 10 -1.65 -35.01 33.47
CA MET A 10 -1.09 -35.40 32.16
C MET A 10 -0.66 -36.89 32.06
N GLU A 11 -0.83 -37.66 33.08
CA GLU A 11 -0.53 -39.12 33.05
C GLU A 11 -1.80 -39.92 32.72
N GLY A 12 -2.10 -40.04 31.40
CA GLY A 12 -3.19 -40.91 30.95
C GLY A 12 -3.76 -40.62 29.57
N MET A 13 -3.43 -39.49 28.97
CA MET A 13 -3.85 -39.19 27.60
C MET A 13 -2.91 -39.85 26.60
N SER A 14 -3.47 -40.57 25.63
CA SER A 14 -2.69 -41.08 24.51
C SER A 14 -2.14 -39.93 23.67
N VAL A 15 -1.03 -40.14 22.99
CA VAL A 15 -0.46 -39.13 22.05
C VAL A 15 -1.52 -38.70 21.04
N GLU A 16 -2.39 -39.60 20.60
CA GLU A 16 -3.51 -39.32 19.71
C GLU A 16 -4.56 -38.40 20.34
N GLU A 17 -4.90 -38.61 21.64
CA GLU A 17 -5.82 -37.73 22.37
C GLU A 17 -5.23 -36.34 22.60
N MET A 18 -3.91 -36.22 22.78
CA MET A 18 -3.23 -34.90 22.86
C MET A 18 -3.31 -34.15 21.53
N PHE A 19 -3.13 -34.86 20.40
CA PHE A 19 -3.27 -34.25 19.06
C PHE A 19 -4.74 -33.93 18.71
N LEU A 20 -5.69 -34.74 19.15
CA LEU A 20 -7.12 -34.47 18.97
C LEU A 20 -7.60 -33.31 19.84
N GLY A 21 -7.00 -33.08 21.01
CA GLY A 21 -7.31 -31.99 21.92
C GLY A 21 -6.82 -30.61 21.42
N VAL A 22 -5.89 -30.57 20.47
CA VAL A 22 -5.40 -29.34 19.81
C VAL A 22 -5.90 -29.17 18.36
N GLN A 23 -6.77 -30.07 17.91
CA GLN A 23 -7.39 -29.95 16.59
C GLN A 23 -8.39 -28.80 16.60
N GLU A 24 -8.03 -27.74 15.92
CA GLU A 24 -8.92 -26.62 15.69
C GLU A 24 -10.13 -27.09 14.88
N SER A 25 -11.34 -26.74 15.33
CA SER A 25 -12.55 -27.05 14.58
C SER A 25 -12.63 -26.16 13.33
N TYR A 26 -13.32 -26.62 12.28
CA TYR A 26 -13.56 -25.82 11.07
C TYR A 26 -14.19 -24.45 11.40
N GLN A 27 -15.05 -24.38 12.41
CA GLN A 27 -15.68 -23.13 12.85
C GLN A 27 -14.67 -22.18 13.51
N GLU A 28 -13.77 -22.68 14.32
CA GLU A 28 -12.70 -21.88 14.95
C GLU A 28 -11.71 -21.37 13.89
N ALA A 29 -11.31 -22.22 12.94
CA ALA A 29 -10.47 -21.83 11.81
C ALA A 29 -11.15 -20.77 10.94
N GLN A 30 -12.45 -20.91 10.69
CA GLN A 30 -13.24 -19.94 9.94
C GLN A 30 -13.40 -18.61 10.70
N GLN A 31 -13.64 -18.67 12.01
CA GLN A 31 -13.71 -17.48 12.86
C GLN A 31 -12.38 -16.75 12.91
N ARG A 32 -11.27 -17.47 13.10
CA ARG A 32 -9.92 -16.88 13.08
C ARG A 32 -9.63 -16.22 11.74
N ALA A 33 -9.90 -16.89 10.62
CA ALA A 33 -9.71 -16.32 9.29
C ALA A 33 -10.58 -15.07 9.06
N GLN A 34 -11.81 -15.05 9.60
CA GLN A 34 -12.67 -13.86 9.54
C GLN A 34 -12.15 -12.73 10.46
N GLU A 35 -11.63 -13.05 11.63
CA GLU A 35 -11.04 -12.08 12.55
C GLU A 35 -9.75 -11.47 11.98
N GLU A 36 -8.89 -12.28 11.36
CA GLU A 36 -7.70 -11.82 10.66
C GLU A 36 -8.07 -10.89 9.47
N ASN A 37 -9.07 -11.26 8.69
CA ASN A 37 -9.58 -10.42 7.61
C ASN A 37 -10.20 -9.12 8.14
N ARG A 38 -10.95 -9.17 9.25
CA ARG A 38 -11.49 -7.96 9.89
C ARG A 38 -10.40 -7.07 10.47
N ALA A 39 -9.34 -7.65 11.03
CA ALA A 39 -8.20 -6.90 11.54
C ALA A 39 -7.50 -6.15 10.40
N PHE A 40 -7.30 -6.82 9.25
CA PHE A 40 -6.74 -6.20 8.06
C PHE A 40 -7.65 -5.08 7.50
N ALA A 41 -8.96 -5.32 7.44
CA ALA A 41 -9.96 -4.33 6.99
C ALA A 41 -10.09 -3.11 7.92
N ARG A 42 -9.59 -3.20 9.17
CA ARG A 42 -9.61 -2.09 10.15
C ARG A 42 -8.33 -1.27 10.16
N THR A 43 -7.30 -1.70 9.42
CA THR A 43 -6.03 -0.98 9.40
C THR A 43 -6.14 0.20 8.44
N GLU A 44 -6.11 1.40 8.98
CA GLU A 44 -5.98 2.59 8.15
C GLU A 44 -4.52 2.79 7.73
N PHE A 45 -4.32 2.99 6.44
CA PHE A 45 -3.01 3.28 5.87
C PHE A 45 -2.86 4.78 5.68
N PHE A 46 -1.80 5.33 6.28
CA PHE A 46 -1.45 6.73 6.07
C PHE A 46 -0.89 6.96 4.68
N ARG A 47 -1.43 7.93 3.99
CA ARG A 47 -0.98 8.34 2.65
C ARG A 47 -0.69 9.83 2.62
N MET A 48 0.39 10.19 1.95
CA MET A 48 0.73 11.58 1.66
C MET A 48 0.23 11.95 0.26
N ASP A 49 -1.09 12.15 0.10
CA ASP A 49 -1.70 12.36 -1.21
C ASP A 49 -1.38 13.74 -1.79
N LYS A 50 -1.29 14.76 -0.94
CA LYS A 50 -1.04 16.14 -1.35
C LYS A 50 0.43 16.55 -1.13
N PHE A 51 0.87 17.56 -1.89
CA PHE A 51 2.12 18.25 -1.58
C PHE A 51 1.92 19.13 -0.35
N GLY A 52 2.92 19.16 0.53
CA GLY A 52 2.87 19.89 1.78
C GLY A 52 3.62 19.19 2.90
N THR A 53 3.51 19.74 4.10
CA THR A 53 4.14 19.21 5.30
C THR A 53 3.12 18.42 6.12
N TYR A 54 3.45 17.18 6.42
CA TYR A 54 2.72 16.29 7.30
C TYR A 54 3.44 16.22 8.64
N ARG A 55 2.71 16.42 9.73
CA ARG A 55 3.25 16.38 11.09
C ARG A 55 2.73 15.14 11.80
N LEU A 56 3.64 14.21 12.12
CA LEU A 56 3.30 12.86 12.52
C LEU A 56 3.85 12.55 13.91
N ARG A 57 3.07 11.82 14.70
CA ARG A 57 3.49 11.20 15.95
C ARG A 57 3.78 9.72 15.73
N VAL A 58 5.06 9.35 15.71
CA VAL A 58 5.47 7.94 15.60
C VAL A 58 5.16 7.22 16.90
N LEU A 59 4.57 6.03 16.80
CA LEU A 59 4.12 5.25 17.95
C LEU A 59 5.15 4.16 18.32
N PRO A 60 5.29 3.84 19.62
CA PRO A 60 6.07 2.67 20.02
C PRO A 60 5.39 1.36 19.57
N ILE A 61 6.14 0.28 19.50
CA ILE A 61 5.56 -1.05 19.33
C ILE A 61 4.73 -1.39 20.59
N ALA A 62 3.47 -1.79 20.38
CA ALA A 62 2.61 -2.24 21.47
C ALA A 62 3.15 -3.52 22.14
N PRO A 63 2.99 -3.69 23.45
CA PRO A 63 3.32 -4.95 24.12
C PRO A 63 2.49 -6.12 23.57
N ASN A 64 2.91 -7.34 23.87
CA ASN A 64 2.16 -8.54 23.49
C ASN A 64 0.78 -8.59 24.21
N PRO A 65 -0.21 -9.31 23.66
CA PRO A 65 -1.54 -9.43 24.28
C PRO A 65 -1.53 -9.95 25.72
N ASP A 66 -0.53 -10.77 26.06
CA ASP A 66 -0.29 -11.29 27.42
C ASP A 66 0.39 -10.24 28.34
N GLY A 67 0.63 -9.02 27.83
CA GLY A 67 1.32 -7.96 28.57
C GLY A 67 2.84 -8.10 28.61
N SER A 68 3.41 -9.14 27.99
CA SER A 68 4.85 -9.30 27.91
C SER A 68 5.47 -8.23 26.98
N PRO A 69 6.75 -7.86 27.20
CA PRO A 69 7.43 -6.93 26.32
C PRO A 69 7.50 -7.44 24.89
N ALA A 70 7.07 -6.63 23.94
CA ALA A 70 7.33 -6.90 22.53
C ALA A 70 8.78 -6.55 22.19
N ARG A 71 9.15 -6.76 20.93
CA ARG A 71 10.44 -6.30 20.39
C ARG A 71 10.62 -4.80 20.65
N PRO A 72 11.82 -4.34 21.06
CA PRO A 72 12.09 -2.92 21.21
C PRO A 72 12.09 -2.21 19.86
N GLY A 73 11.69 -0.92 19.87
CA GLY A 73 11.67 -0.07 18.69
C GLY A 73 10.29 0.46 18.34
N TYR A 74 10.09 0.84 17.09
CA TYR A 74 8.85 1.44 16.61
C TYR A 74 8.51 1.04 15.17
N GLU A 75 9.31 0.17 14.54
CA GLU A 75 9.17 -0.21 13.14
C GLU A 75 9.36 -1.72 12.94
N TYR A 76 8.85 -2.21 11.83
CA TYR A 76 9.07 -3.56 11.32
C TYR A 76 9.62 -3.50 9.90
N PRO A 77 10.77 -4.16 9.62
CA PRO A 77 11.29 -4.27 8.26
C PRO A 77 10.38 -5.15 7.41
N VAL A 78 10.27 -4.86 6.13
CA VAL A 78 9.49 -5.65 5.20
C VAL A 78 10.14 -5.65 3.82
N HIS A 79 10.12 -6.82 3.16
CA HIS A 79 10.49 -6.94 1.75
C HIS A 79 9.22 -7.19 0.94
N GLN A 80 8.87 -6.24 0.09
CA GLN A 80 7.67 -6.30 -0.74
C GLN A 80 7.99 -6.07 -2.21
N LEU A 81 7.23 -6.73 -3.08
CA LEU A 81 7.28 -6.54 -4.52
C LEU A 81 5.87 -6.31 -5.04
N LEU A 82 5.70 -5.26 -5.85
CA LEU A 82 4.47 -5.01 -6.58
C LEU A 82 4.53 -5.81 -7.88
N LEU A 83 3.69 -6.83 -7.99
CA LEU A 83 3.54 -7.63 -9.20
C LEU A 83 2.61 -6.89 -10.15
N GLU A 84 3.11 -6.57 -11.33
CA GLU A 84 2.29 -6.04 -12.44
C GLU A 84 1.92 -7.22 -13.35
N LEU A 85 0.64 -7.56 -13.38
CA LEU A 85 0.10 -8.70 -14.10
C LEU A 85 -0.72 -8.21 -15.30
N GLU A 86 -0.46 -8.74 -16.48
CA GLU A 86 -1.29 -8.48 -17.65
C GLU A 86 -2.47 -9.44 -17.65
N LYS A 87 -3.69 -8.91 -17.66
CA LYS A 87 -4.90 -9.72 -17.81
C LYS A 87 -5.00 -10.25 -19.23
N PRO A 88 -5.52 -11.47 -19.44
CA PRO A 88 -5.87 -11.95 -20.77
C PRO A 88 -6.78 -10.93 -21.48
N ALA A 89 -6.43 -10.55 -22.70
CA ALA A 89 -7.11 -9.50 -23.43
C ALA A 89 -8.59 -9.88 -23.69
N THR A 90 -9.51 -9.18 -23.04
CA THR A 90 -10.96 -9.18 -23.35
C THR A 90 -11.32 -7.95 -24.18
N GLY A 91 -10.50 -7.61 -25.20
CA GLY A 91 -10.70 -6.41 -26.02
C GLY A 91 -9.39 -5.85 -26.56
N ASN A 92 -9.44 -4.64 -27.12
CA ASN A 92 -8.29 -4.01 -27.80
C ASN A 92 -7.24 -3.36 -26.88
N LYS A 93 -7.41 -3.39 -25.56
CA LYS A 93 -6.43 -2.82 -24.61
C LYS A 93 -6.01 -3.88 -23.60
N PRO A 94 -4.69 -4.06 -23.38
CA PRO A 94 -4.22 -4.89 -22.28
C PRO A 94 -4.63 -4.24 -20.95
N GLN A 95 -5.34 -4.99 -20.12
CA GLN A 95 -5.66 -4.57 -18.75
C GLN A 95 -4.55 -5.04 -17.82
N LYS A 96 -4.17 -4.22 -16.86
CA LYS A 96 -3.17 -4.54 -15.86
C LYS A 96 -3.83 -4.75 -14.51
N MET A 97 -3.28 -5.67 -13.75
CA MET A 97 -3.64 -5.94 -12.37
C MET A 97 -2.38 -5.84 -11.52
N TYR A 98 -2.49 -5.27 -10.34
CA TYR A 98 -1.37 -5.08 -9.43
C TYR A 98 -1.62 -5.87 -8.14
N VAL A 99 -0.64 -6.64 -7.72
CA VAL A 99 -0.68 -7.42 -6.47
C VAL A 99 0.61 -7.17 -5.70
N THR A 100 0.51 -6.65 -4.48
CA THR A 100 1.67 -6.54 -3.60
C THR A 100 1.89 -7.86 -2.88
N VAL A 101 3.10 -8.40 -2.97
CA VAL A 101 3.49 -9.61 -2.25
C VAL A 101 4.65 -9.34 -1.32
N THR A 102 4.56 -9.88 -0.12
CA THR A 102 5.68 -9.90 0.82
C THR A 102 6.55 -11.12 0.51
N ARG A 103 7.86 -11.01 0.73
CA ARG A 103 8.79 -12.13 0.58
C ARG A 103 8.32 -13.30 1.46
N ALA A 104 8.12 -14.47 0.86
CA ALA A 104 7.55 -15.62 1.56
C ALA A 104 8.38 -16.05 2.77
N THR A 105 9.70 -15.91 2.70
CA THR A 105 10.59 -16.21 3.83
C THR A 105 10.45 -15.23 5.00
N ASP A 106 10.03 -13.98 4.76
CA ASP A 106 9.71 -13.03 5.84
C ASP A 106 8.38 -13.39 6.53
N ALA A 107 7.48 -14.04 5.79
CA ALA A 107 6.23 -14.58 6.33
C ALA A 107 6.40 -15.92 7.06
N GLY A 108 7.64 -16.42 7.19
CA GLY A 108 7.98 -17.63 7.94
C GLY A 108 8.05 -18.90 7.11
N TYR A 109 7.86 -18.84 5.80
CA TYR A 109 7.99 -19.99 4.89
C TYR A 109 9.45 -20.30 4.55
N SER A 110 9.74 -21.53 4.17
CA SER A 110 11.12 -22.00 3.93
C SER A 110 11.70 -21.56 2.60
N VAL A 111 10.86 -21.29 1.61
CA VAL A 111 11.25 -20.97 0.23
C VAL A 111 10.52 -19.74 -0.30
N ASP A 112 11.15 -19.06 -1.26
CA ASP A 112 10.55 -17.93 -1.98
C ASP A 112 10.66 -18.14 -3.50
N PRO A 113 9.53 -18.28 -4.22
CA PRO A 113 9.55 -18.53 -5.65
C PRO A 113 10.14 -17.39 -6.47
N ILE A 114 9.93 -16.12 -6.07
CA ILE A 114 10.46 -14.95 -6.80
C ILE A 114 11.98 -14.88 -6.66
N GLU A 115 12.52 -15.06 -5.46
CA GLU A 115 13.97 -15.06 -5.26
C GLU A 115 14.65 -16.24 -5.97
N THR A 116 14.02 -17.41 -5.94
CA THR A 116 14.52 -18.60 -6.65
C THR A 116 14.52 -18.36 -8.16
N TYR A 117 13.40 -17.89 -8.72
CA TYR A 117 13.31 -17.56 -10.14
C TYR A 117 14.33 -16.49 -10.52
N ARG A 118 14.44 -15.40 -9.76
CA ARG A 118 15.39 -14.32 -10.02
C ARG A 118 16.83 -14.82 -10.10
N ARG A 119 17.23 -15.68 -9.15
CA ARG A 119 18.57 -16.28 -9.15
C ARG A 119 18.82 -17.13 -10.39
N LEU A 120 17.90 -18.02 -10.74
CA LEU A 120 18.01 -18.88 -11.90
C LEU A 120 18.00 -18.08 -13.21
N ALA A 121 17.12 -17.09 -13.34
CA ALA A 121 17.02 -16.26 -14.53
C ALA A 121 18.29 -15.41 -14.76
N VAL A 122 18.90 -14.88 -13.71
CA VAL A 122 20.18 -14.18 -13.78
C VAL A 122 21.31 -15.12 -14.22
N GLU A 123 21.33 -16.34 -13.70
CA GLU A 123 22.32 -17.36 -14.06
C GLU A 123 22.20 -17.74 -15.56
N VAL A 124 21.01 -18.08 -16.03
CA VAL A 124 20.73 -18.38 -17.43
C VAL A 124 21.10 -17.22 -18.36
N ALA A 125 20.76 -15.98 -18.00
CA ALA A 125 21.11 -14.80 -18.79
C ALA A 125 22.64 -14.61 -18.90
N LYS A 126 23.38 -14.84 -17.82
CA LYS A 126 24.86 -14.77 -17.80
C LYS A 126 25.49 -15.89 -18.62
N GLU A 127 24.99 -17.11 -18.52
CA GLU A 127 25.46 -18.24 -19.34
C GLU A 127 25.23 -18.02 -20.84
N ALA A 128 24.13 -17.32 -21.20
CA ALA A 128 23.86 -16.89 -22.56
C ALA A 128 24.70 -15.67 -22.99
N GLY A 129 25.52 -15.08 -22.12
CA GLY A 129 26.32 -13.88 -22.39
C GLY A 129 25.52 -12.58 -22.43
N ASP A 130 24.25 -12.57 -21.97
CA ASP A 130 23.41 -11.38 -21.93
C ASP A 130 23.45 -10.70 -20.55
N GLU A 131 24.57 -10.00 -20.31
CA GLU A 131 24.79 -9.25 -19.07
C GLU A 131 23.71 -8.17 -18.84
N LYS A 132 23.20 -7.55 -19.92
CA LYS A 132 22.16 -6.52 -19.79
C LYS A 132 20.85 -7.09 -19.28
N LEU A 133 20.47 -8.25 -19.78
CA LEU A 133 19.30 -8.97 -19.30
C LEU A 133 19.50 -9.42 -17.85
N ALA A 134 20.68 -9.95 -17.53
CA ALA A 134 21.00 -10.34 -16.15
C ALA A 134 20.89 -9.17 -15.17
N GLU A 135 21.42 -7.98 -15.50
CA GLU A 135 21.28 -6.77 -14.69
C GLU A 135 19.81 -6.31 -14.59
N LYS A 136 19.06 -6.35 -15.68
CA LYS A 136 17.63 -6.00 -15.69
C LYS A 136 16.83 -6.89 -14.76
N ILE A 137 17.07 -8.20 -14.77
CA ILE A 137 16.37 -9.17 -13.90
C ILE A 137 16.81 -9.01 -12.45
N ALA A 138 18.12 -8.87 -12.21
CA ALA A 138 18.68 -8.72 -10.87
C ALA A 138 18.13 -7.49 -10.11
N GLY A 139 17.82 -6.43 -10.85
CA GLY A 139 17.48 -5.13 -10.31
C GLY A 139 18.70 -4.34 -9.82
N GLY A 140 18.59 -3.01 -9.84
CA GLY A 140 19.66 -2.10 -9.41
C GLY A 140 19.70 -1.89 -7.90
N SER A 141 20.61 -0.99 -7.47
CA SER A 141 20.74 -0.58 -6.05
C SER A 141 19.46 0.05 -5.48
N PHE A 142 18.66 0.68 -6.34
CA PHE A 142 17.42 1.37 -5.96
C PHE A 142 16.15 0.56 -6.25
N GLY A 143 16.27 -0.75 -6.45
CA GLY A 143 15.16 -1.63 -6.81
C GLY A 143 15.07 -1.90 -8.32
N GLY A 144 13.90 -2.32 -8.79
CA GLY A 144 13.64 -2.74 -10.16
C GLY A 144 13.97 -4.23 -10.38
N GLY A 145 13.64 -4.74 -11.57
CA GLY A 145 13.73 -6.16 -11.86
C GLY A 145 12.83 -6.98 -10.93
N LEU A 146 13.30 -8.15 -10.55
CA LEU A 146 12.60 -9.04 -9.60
C LEU A 146 13.10 -8.90 -8.16
N LYS A 147 13.70 -7.77 -7.82
CA LYS A 147 14.22 -7.51 -6.48
C LYS A 147 13.12 -6.94 -5.59
N TYR A 148 12.96 -7.55 -4.42
CA TYR A 148 12.10 -6.99 -3.39
C TYR A 148 12.56 -5.61 -2.92
N ASN A 149 11.62 -4.70 -2.79
CA ASN A 149 11.85 -3.40 -2.18
C ASN A 149 11.93 -3.57 -0.66
N TYR A 150 13.00 -3.08 -0.06
CA TYR A 150 13.16 -3.08 1.39
C TYR A 150 12.55 -1.82 1.97
N GLY A 151 11.59 -1.99 2.85
CA GLY A 151 10.85 -0.92 3.52
C GLY A 151 10.74 -1.15 5.02
N HIS A 152 10.10 -0.19 5.69
CA HIS A 152 9.87 -0.21 7.13
C HIS A 152 8.43 0.24 7.40
N CYS A 153 7.69 -0.59 8.11
CA CYS A 153 6.30 -0.32 8.52
C CYS A 153 6.27 0.12 9.98
N LEU A 154 5.50 1.16 10.26
CA LEU A 154 5.35 1.72 11.60
C LEU A 154 3.95 2.28 11.78
N TYR A 155 3.51 2.41 13.03
CA TYR A 155 2.29 3.10 13.38
C TYR A 155 2.55 4.56 13.68
N ILE A 156 1.62 5.42 13.28
CA ILE A 156 1.64 6.86 13.51
C ILE A 156 0.25 7.38 13.91
N PHE A 157 0.22 8.58 14.50
CA PHE A 157 -0.91 9.50 14.43
C PHE A 157 -0.56 10.64 13.47
N ASP A 158 -1.49 10.99 12.61
CA ASP A 158 -1.44 12.25 11.89
C ASP A 158 -1.88 13.37 12.83
N LEU A 159 -0.96 14.26 13.19
CA LEU A 159 -1.25 15.37 14.12
C LEU A 159 -2.15 16.43 13.49
N GLY A 160 -2.22 16.49 12.15
CA GLY A 160 -3.18 17.32 11.42
C GLY A 160 -4.61 16.75 11.42
N GLU A 161 -4.75 15.43 11.56
CA GLU A 161 -6.03 14.72 11.52
C GLU A 161 -6.09 13.61 12.61
N ARG A 162 -5.75 13.98 13.83
CA ARG A 162 -5.60 13.07 14.99
C ARG A 162 -6.83 12.18 15.25
N ALA A 163 -8.01 12.63 14.84
CA ALA A 163 -9.26 11.88 14.95
C ALA A 163 -9.32 10.60 14.09
N LYS A 164 -8.46 10.47 13.07
CA LYS A 164 -8.32 9.24 12.29
C LYS A 164 -7.74 8.07 13.09
N GLY A 165 -7.15 8.34 14.25
CA GLY A 165 -6.59 7.30 15.12
C GLY A 165 -5.27 6.73 14.61
N VAL A 166 -5.00 5.47 14.98
CA VAL A 166 -3.75 4.76 14.63
C VAL A 166 -3.75 4.42 13.14
N GLN A 167 -2.72 4.88 12.43
CA GLN A 167 -2.55 4.60 11.01
C GLN A 167 -1.22 3.90 10.77
N MET A 168 -1.19 2.98 9.80
CA MET A 168 0.04 2.31 9.38
C MET A 168 0.70 3.10 8.26
N MET A 169 1.99 3.37 8.40
CA MET A 169 2.81 4.04 7.38
C MET A 169 3.94 3.12 6.95
N THR A 170 4.22 3.09 5.64
CA THR A 170 5.38 2.41 5.09
C THR A 170 6.38 3.43 4.56
N LEU A 171 7.62 3.33 4.97
CA LEU A 171 8.75 4.11 4.46
C LEU A 171 9.68 3.21 3.64
N SER A 172 10.20 3.73 2.54
CA SER A 172 11.32 3.09 1.87
C SER A 172 12.55 3.07 2.78
N HIS A 173 13.48 2.15 2.54
CA HIS A 173 14.71 2.07 3.35
C HIS A 173 15.49 3.39 3.35
N ALA A 174 15.55 4.10 2.23
CA ALA A 174 16.24 5.40 2.15
C ALA A 174 15.55 6.47 3.01
N GLN A 175 14.21 6.52 2.99
CA GLN A 175 13.43 7.44 3.82
C GLN A 175 13.60 7.12 5.31
N PHE A 176 13.51 5.84 5.66
CA PHE A 176 13.69 5.41 7.04
C PHE A 176 15.11 5.72 7.53
N LYS A 177 16.13 5.50 6.71
CA LYS A 177 17.52 5.82 7.03
C LYS A 177 17.71 7.31 7.30
N ASP A 178 17.12 8.21 6.50
CA ASP A 178 17.18 9.66 6.74
C ASP A 178 16.54 10.04 8.09
N LEU A 179 15.35 9.49 8.39
CA LEU A 179 14.71 9.66 9.69
C LEU A 179 15.58 9.12 10.83
N ASP A 180 16.18 7.96 10.66
CA ASP A 180 16.99 7.29 11.67
C ASP A 180 18.28 8.07 11.99
N GLU A 181 18.96 8.61 10.97
CA GLU A 181 20.12 9.48 11.14
C GLU A 181 19.78 10.75 11.93
N ARG A 182 18.63 11.38 11.64
CA ARG A 182 18.15 12.56 12.39
C ARG A 182 17.79 12.21 13.83
N LYS A 183 17.12 11.09 14.04
CA LYS A 183 16.80 10.55 15.36
C LYS A 183 18.06 10.36 16.19
N PHE A 184 19.07 9.68 15.68
CA PHE A 184 20.31 9.43 16.41
C PHE A 184 21.08 10.73 16.71
N LYS A 185 21.09 11.68 15.79
CA LYS A 185 21.70 12.99 16.00
C LYS A 185 20.99 13.78 17.14
N LEU A 186 19.67 13.73 17.19
CA LEU A 186 18.92 14.35 18.27
C LEU A 186 19.12 13.60 19.58
N TRP A 187 19.02 12.27 19.53
CA TRP A 187 19.10 11.43 20.73
C TRP A 187 20.44 11.54 21.42
N SER A 188 21.55 11.53 20.69
CA SER A 188 22.89 11.73 21.27
C SER A 188 23.02 13.07 21.99
N LYS A 189 22.43 14.16 21.46
CA LYS A 189 22.40 15.46 22.13
C LYS A 189 21.59 15.44 23.43
N LYS A 190 20.47 14.70 23.46
CA LYS A 190 19.63 14.55 24.65
C LYS A 190 20.31 13.68 25.70
N LEU A 191 20.96 12.57 25.31
CA LEU A 191 21.71 11.68 26.18
C LEU A 191 22.90 12.39 26.84
N ALA A 192 23.54 13.33 26.17
CA ALA A 192 24.60 14.16 26.78
C ALA A 192 24.13 14.97 27.98
N LYS A 193 22.82 15.32 28.05
CA LYS A 193 22.19 16.04 29.17
C LYS A 193 21.52 15.12 30.18
N ASN A 194 20.92 14.03 29.68
CA ASN A 194 20.23 13.02 30.47
C ASN A 194 20.58 11.64 29.93
N PRO A 195 21.49 10.87 30.58
CA PRO A 195 21.91 9.55 30.09
C PRO A 195 20.80 8.51 29.94
N SER A 196 19.64 8.71 30.59
CA SER A 196 18.48 7.85 30.53
C SER A 196 17.38 8.40 29.61
N TYR A 197 17.69 9.37 28.74
CA TYR A 197 16.69 9.96 27.86
C TYR A 197 16.15 8.89 26.88
N PRO A 198 14.81 8.71 26.80
CA PRO A 198 14.22 7.69 25.92
C PRO A 198 14.33 8.08 24.44
N CYS A 199 13.88 7.18 23.57
CA CYS A 199 13.86 7.44 22.12
C CYS A 199 13.07 8.71 21.79
N PRO A 200 13.69 9.73 21.13
CA PRO A 200 13.05 11.03 20.92
C PRO A 200 11.94 11.05 19.86
N VAL A 201 11.69 9.93 19.16
CA VAL A 201 10.63 9.86 18.14
C VAL A 201 9.49 8.93 18.51
N SER A 202 9.70 7.96 19.43
CA SER A 202 8.70 6.95 19.76
C SER A 202 8.44 6.76 21.26
N SER A 203 9.11 7.52 22.14
CA SER A 203 8.80 7.52 23.58
C SER A 203 7.35 7.88 23.82
N VAL A 204 6.72 7.27 24.83
CA VAL A 204 5.32 7.56 25.20
C VAL A 204 5.12 9.02 25.56
N TYR A 205 6.07 9.62 26.31
CA TYR A 205 5.92 10.98 26.87
C TYR A 205 6.87 12.01 26.25
N ASP A 206 8.06 11.58 25.81
CA ASP A 206 9.16 12.50 25.46
C ASP A 206 9.51 12.50 23.98
N ALA A 207 8.60 12.03 23.13
CA ALA A 207 8.87 12.02 21.70
C ALA A 207 8.37 13.29 21.00
N TYR A 208 9.16 13.74 20.05
CA TYR A 208 8.91 14.91 19.22
C TYR A 208 8.19 14.51 17.94
N PRO A 209 7.36 15.40 17.39
CA PRO A 209 6.76 15.18 16.07
C PRO A 209 7.81 14.99 14.99
N VAL A 210 7.51 14.07 14.07
CA VAL A 210 8.25 13.91 12.81
C VAL A 210 7.51 14.67 11.73
N GLU A 211 8.21 15.54 11.03
CA GLU A 211 7.66 16.27 9.90
C GLU A 211 8.18 15.67 8.60
N ILE A 212 7.29 15.46 7.66
CA ILE A 212 7.60 14.98 6.31
C ILE A 212 7.06 16.00 5.31
N GLU A 213 7.96 16.73 4.66
CA GLU A 213 7.60 17.62 3.56
C GLU A 213 7.62 16.82 2.25
N LYS A 214 6.44 16.66 1.64
CA LYS A 214 6.31 16.15 0.27
C LYS A 214 6.32 17.33 -0.67
N ARG A 215 7.33 17.42 -1.52
CA ARG A 215 7.48 18.53 -2.49
C ARG A 215 7.83 18.03 -3.88
N ARG A 216 7.59 18.89 -4.85
CA ARG A 216 8.03 18.66 -6.23
C ARG A 216 9.45 19.19 -6.42
N ASN A 217 10.33 18.35 -6.94
CA ASN A 217 11.68 18.74 -7.36
C ASN A 217 11.88 18.39 -8.84
N GLY A 218 11.58 19.36 -9.73
CA GLY A 218 11.49 19.12 -11.16
C GLY A 218 10.38 18.12 -11.51
N ALA A 219 10.73 17.03 -12.19
CA ALA A 219 9.81 15.94 -12.54
C ALA A 219 9.66 14.87 -11.42
N LYS A 220 10.40 14.99 -10.32
CA LYS A 220 10.42 14.00 -9.24
C LYS A 220 9.70 14.51 -8.00
N THR A 221 9.10 13.59 -7.26
CA THR A 221 8.61 13.85 -5.90
C THR A 221 9.76 13.59 -4.92
N GLU A 222 9.98 14.54 -4.01
CA GLU A 222 10.98 14.47 -2.96
C GLU A 222 10.30 14.51 -1.59
N TYR A 223 10.83 13.76 -0.65
CA TYR A 223 10.37 13.72 0.73
C TYR A 223 11.52 14.15 1.64
N LEU A 224 11.29 15.20 2.41
CA LEU A 224 12.26 15.72 3.38
C LEU A 224 11.77 15.43 4.78
N PHE A 225 12.60 14.82 5.58
CA PHE A 225 12.30 14.50 6.96
C PHE A 225 12.90 15.52 7.90
N SER A 226 12.16 15.91 8.94
CA SER A 226 12.67 16.66 10.08
C SER A 226 12.06 16.13 11.38
N ILE A 227 12.68 16.43 12.49
CA ILE A 227 12.14 16.19 13.83
C ILE A 227 11.98 17.54 14.46
N ASP A 228 10.72 17.92 14.75
CA ASP A 228 10.38 19.21 15.37
C ASP A 228 10.74 19.21 16.86
N ASN A 229 12.02 19.49 17.13
CA ASN A 229 12.58 19.54 18.47
C ASN A 229 12.58 20.96 19.07
N GLU A 230 12.01 21.92 18.38
CA GLU A 230 11.78 23.29 18.84
C GLU A 230 10.45 23.40 19.61
N SER A 231 9.48 22.58 19.26
CA SER A 231 8.24 22.39 19.99
C SER A 231 8.41 21.50 21.22
N ASP A 232 7.43 21.49 22.11
CA ASP A 232 7.38 20.54 23.22
C ASP A 232 7.15 19.12 22.72
N PRO A 233 7.60 18.08 23.46
CA PRO A 233 7.24 16.70 23.17
C PRO A 233 5.73 16.49 23.11
N GLU A 234 5.30 15.57 22.26
CA GLU A 234 3.89 15.18 22.08
C GLU A 234 3.61 13.86 22.86
N PRO A 235 3.15 13.94 24.13
CA PRO A 235 2.85 12.75 24.91
C PRO A 235 1.60 12.04 24.36
N LEU A 236 1.58 10.70 24.48
CA LEU A 236 0.41 9.90 24.16
C LEU A 236 -0.56 9.90 25.34
N THR A 237 -1.85 10.05 25.04
CA THR A 237 -2.92 9.94 26.04
C THR A 237 -3.23 8.47 26.36
N ARG A 238 -4.02 8.24 27.40
CA ARG A 238 -4.47 6.88 27.74
C ARG A 238 -5.34 6.27 26.66
N GLU A 239 -6.20 7.09 26.07
CA GLU A 239 -7.10 6.70 24.99
C GLU A 239 -6.31 6.30 23.75
N GLU A 240 -5.26 7.03 23.42
CA GLU A 240 -4.37 6.73 22.30
C GLU A 240 -3.55 5.46 22.53
N LEU A 241 -3.07 5.25 23.75
CA LEU A 241 -2.40 4.00 24.11
C LEU A 241 -3.37 2.80 24.06
N ALA A 242 -4.61 2.99 24.49
CA ALA A 242 -5.65 1.96 24.37
C ALA A 242 -5.99 1.67 22.90
N ALA A 243 -6.08 2.71 22.06
CA ALA A 243 -6.27 2.56 20.63
C ALA A 243 -5.11 1.80 19.97
N LEU A 244 -3.86 2.10 20.37
CA LEU A 244 -2.68 1.38 19.88
C LEU A 244 -2.67 -0.10 20.29
N LEU A 245 -3.11 -0.41 21.52
CA LEU A 245 -3.25 -1.79 21.99
C LEU A 245 -4.36 -2.56 21.25
N GLY A 246 -5.41 -1.86 20.84
CA GLY A 246 -6.51 -2.43 20.03
C GLY A 246 -6.25 -2.45 18.53
N ALA A 247 -5.16 -1.84 18.06
CA ALA A 247 -4.79 -1.87 16.65
C ALA A 247 -4.26 -3.26 16.25
N PRO A 248 -4.50 -3.69 15.02
CA PRO A 248 -3.93 -4.94 14.50
C PRO A 248 -2.40 -4.90 14.60
N ARG A 249 -1.77 -6.05 14.80
CA ARG A 249 -0.31 -6.09 14.89
C ARG A 249 0.32 -5.96 13.52
N ILE A 250 1.28 -5.04 13.38
CA ILE A 250 1.98 -4.84 12.09
C ILE A 250 2.48 -6.17 11.48
N PRO A 251 3.14 -7.11 12.21
CA PRO A 251 3.58 -8.38 11.65
C PRO A 251 2.45 -9.23 11.04
N GLU A 252 1.26 -9.21 11.63
CA GLU A 252 0.09 -9.94 11.14
C GLU A 252 -0.43 -9.38 9.81
N ILE A 253 -0.17 -8.09 9.55
CA ILE A 253 -0.55 -7.43 8.31
C ILE A 253 0.52 -7.61 7.24
N ILE A 254 1.78 -7.26 7.56
CA ILE A 254 2.84 -7.16 6.56
C ILE A 254 3.48 -8.51 6.20
N TYR A 255 3.48 -9.49 7.10
CA TYR A 255 4.08 -10.82 6.85
C TYR A 255 3.03 -11.85 6.43
N ARG A 256 1.96 -11.39 5.80
CA ARG A 256 0.91 -12.25 5.29
C ARG A 256 1.25 -12.73 3.88
N TYR A 257 1.29 -14.05 3.69
CA TYR A 257 1.42 -14.70 2.40
C TYR A 257 0.38 -15.82 2.30
N THR A 258 -0.49 -15.77 1.31
CA THR A 258 -1.65 -16.66 1.16
C THR A 258 -1.59 -17.41 -0.17
N ARG A 259 -2.50 -18.38 -0.38
CA ARG A 259 -2.65 -19.06 -1.69
C ARG A 259 -2.98 -18.11 -2.82
N TYR A 260 -3.68 -17.00 -2.53
CA TYR A 260 -3.88 -15.93 -3.49
C TYR A 260 -2.55 -15.30 -3.95
N HIS A 261 -1.67 -14.97 -3.00
CA HIS A 261 -0.35 -14.41 -3.31
C HIS A 261 0.52 -15.42 -4.07
N LEU A 262 0.47 -16.70 -3.71
CA LEU A 262 1.17 -17.74 -4.46
C LEU A 262 0.66 -17.85 -5.89
N GLY A 263 -0.65 -17.85 -6.09
CA GLY A 263 -1.25 -17.90 -7.43
C GLY A 263 -0.86 -16.69 -8.29
N ALA A 264 -0.92 -15.46 -7.71
CA ALA A 264 -0.47 -14.24 -8.37
C ALA A 264 1.03 -14.30 -8.72
N THR A 265 1.85 -14.80 -7.80
CA THR A 265 3.30 -14.99 -8.03
C THR A 265 3.57 -15.96 -9.18
N VAL A 266 2.90 -17.10 -9.20
CA VAL A 266 3.06 -18.10 -10.28
C VAL A 266 2.69 -17.51 -11.64
N GLU A 267 1.58 -16.77 -11.71
CA GLU A 267 1.15 -16.15 -12.96
C GLU A 267 2.13 -15.04 -13.38
N PHE A 268 2.59 -14.22 -12.47
CA PHE A 268 3.60 -13.20 -12.75
C PHE A 268 4.90 -13.81 -13.27
N LEU A 269 5.40 -14.88 -12.67
CA LEU A 269 6.63 -15.53 -13.11
C LEU A 269 6.48 -16.22 -14.48
N LYS A 270 5.30 -16.73 -14.84
CA LYS A 270 5.01 -17.21 -16.21
C LYS A 270 5.06 -16.06 -17.22
N GLN A 271 4.54 -14.89 -16.88
CA GLN A 271 4.64 -13.72 -17.73
C GLN A 271 6.11 -13.25 -17.86
N CYS A 272 6.90 -13.34 -16.80
CA CYS A 272 8.34 -13.09 -16.83
C CYS A 272 9.07 -14.04 -17.79
N ASP A 273 8.73 -15.33 -17.81
CA ASP A 273 9.27 -16.29 -18.78
C ASP A 273 9.04 -15.82 -20.23
N GLY A 274 7.82 -15.36 -20.53
CA GLY A 274 7.50 -14.78 -21.84
C GLY A 274 8.29 -13.52 -22.16
N ILE A 275 8.41 -12.60 -21.20
CA ILE A 275 9.12 -11.31 -21.35
C ILE A 275 10.63 -11.51 -21.54
N TYR A 276 11.23 -12.47 -20.82
CA TYR A 276 12.67 -12.73 -20.85
C TYR A 276 13.06 -13.80 -21.89
N GLY A 277 12.08 -14.44 -22.55
CA GLY A 277 12.33 -15.54 -23.49
C GLY A 277 12.86 -16.81 -22.82
N MET A 278 12.49 -17.04 -21.57
CA MET A 278 12.90 -18.17 -20.74
C MET A 278 11.77 -19.20 -20.58
N ARG A 279 12.07 -20.35 -20.00
CA ARG A 279 11.10 -21.40 -19.62
C ARG A 279 11.39 -21.97 -18.25
N LEU A 280 11.75 -21.10 -17.32
CA LEU A 280 12.14 -21.51 -15.97
C LEU A 280 10.97 -22.10 -15.18
N MET A 281 9.76 -21.61 -15.42
CA MET A 281 8.56 -22.13 -14.77
C MET A 281 8.21 -23.58 -15.15
N GLU A 282 8.78 -24.08 -16.26
CA GLU A 282 8.62 -25.48 -16.69
C GLU A 282 9.67 -26.40 -16.05
N THR A 283 10.72 -25.87 -15.43
CA THR A 283 11.79 -26.65 -14.80
C THR A 283 11.32 -27.37 -13.53
N ASP A 284 11.89 -28.52 -13.23
CA ASP A 284 11.54 -29.28 -12.04
C ASP A 284 11.88 -28.50 -10.77
N GLY A 285 13.00 -27.77 -10.73
CA GLY A 285 13.39 -26.95 -9.59
C GLY A 285 12.37 -25.85 -9.24
N MET A 286 11.78 -25.16 -10.23
CA MET A 286 10.73 -24.18 -9.96
C MET A 286 9.43 -24.86 -9.52
N LYS A 287 9.06 -25.99 -10.11
CA LYS A 287 7.89 -26.76 -9.71
C LYS A 287 8.00 -27.26 -8.27
N GLU A 288 9.18 -27.77 -7.87
CA GLU A 288 9.45 -28.19 -6.50
C GLU A 288 9.31 -27.03 -5.51
N VAL A 289 9.87 -25.85 -5.79
CA VAL A 289 9.76 -24.68 -4.92
C VAL A 289 8.30 -24.23 -4.76
N ILE A 290 7.53 -24.19 -5.85
CA ILE A 290 6.12 -23.83 -5.81
C ILE A 290 5.31 -24.84 -5.03
N GLN A 291 5.58 -26.15 -5.25
CA GLN A 291 4.89 -27.22 -4.52
C GLN A 291 5.23 -27.17 -3.03
N GLN A 292 6.51 -27.01 -2.68
CA GLN A 292 6.95 -26.91 -1.30
C GLN A 292 6.24 -25.75 -0.58
N LEU A 293 6.22 -24.53 -1.17
CA LEU A 293 5.50 -23.40 -0.58
C LEU A 293 4.00 -23.67 -0.50
N SER A 294 3.41 -24.32 -1.51
CA SER A 294 1.99 -24.69 -1.49
C SER A 294 1.65 -25.67 -0.36
N ASP A 295 2.58 -26.56 -0.02
CA ASP A 295 2.39 -27.53 1.06
C ASP A 295 2.56 -26.91 2.46
N GLU A 296 3.41 -25.87 2.57
CA GLU A 296 3.61 -25.10 3.79
C GLU A 296 2.45 -24.11 4.09
N LEU A 297 1.72 -23.68 3.05
CA LEU A 297 0.58 -22.76 3.22
C LEU A 297 -0.58 -23.47 3.94
N PRO A 298 -1.29 -22.74 4.85
CA PRO A 298 -2.43 -23.29 5.58
C PRO A 298 -3.45 -23.95 4.65
N LYS A 299 -3.93 -25.14 5.02
CA LYS A 299 -4.92 -25.89 4.24
C LYS A 299 -6.30 -25.21 4.24
N GLU A 300 -6.58 -24.48 5.31
CA GLU A 300 -7.79 -23.69 5.53
C GLU A 300 -7.84 -22.45 4.63
N ASP A 301 -6.70 -22.01 4.10
CA ASP A 301 -6.64 -20.91 3.13
C ASP A 301 -7.22 -21.37 1.79
N THR A 302 -8.49 -21.05 1.56
CA THR A 302 -9.21 -21.31 0.31
C THR A 302 -9.05 -20.19 -0.71
N SER A 303 -8.25 -19.17 -0.42
CA SER A 303 -8.01 -18.07 -1.34
C SER A 303 -7.38 -18.58 -2.64
N SER A 304 -7.87 -18.10 -3.78
CA SER A 304 -7.33 -18.47 -5.09
C SER A 304 -7.13 -17.23 -5.93
N PHE A 305 -6.03 -17.17 -6.67
CA PHE A 305 -5.81 -16.12 -7.65
C PHE A 305 -6.60 -16.39 -8.92
N SER A 306 -7.31 -15.39 -9.44
CA SER A 306 -7.98 -15.41 -10.74
C SER A 306 -8.05 -13.99 -11.29
N PHE A 307 -7.85 -13.82 -12.60
CA PHE A 307 -8.08 -12.55 -13.29
C PHE A 307 -9.57 -12.19 -13.36
N ASP A 308 -10.45 -13.18 -13.28
CA ASP A 308 -11.92 -13.02 -13.39
C ASP A 308 -12.60 -12.86 -12.03
N ARG A 309 -11.87 -12.56 -10.98
CA ARG A 309 -12.43 -12.45 -9.65
C ARG A 309 -13.38 -11.26 -9.51
N ARG A 310 -14.51 -11.34 -10.20
CA ARG A 310 -15.76 -10.70 -9.82
C ARG A 310 -16.37 -11.56 -8.70
N THR A 311 -15.88 -11.48 -7.51
CA THR A 311 -16.42 -12.29 -6.45
C THR A 311 -17.22 -11.43 -5.49
N LYS A 312 -18.44 -11.89 -5.24
CA LYS A 312 -19.28 -11.44 -4.13
C LYS A 312 -18.56 -11.50 -2.78
N ASP A 313 -17.38 -12.13 -2.71
CA ASP A 313 -16.54 -12.26 -1.53
C ASP A 313 -15.58 -11.05 -1.33
N ASN A 314 -15.56 -10.07 -2.25
CA ASN A 314 -14.67 -8.91 -2.18
C ASN A 314 -15.15 -7.80 -1.24
N LYS A 315 -16.24 -8.02 -0.47
CA LYS A 315 -16.52 -7.12 0.67
C LYS A 315 -15.45 -7.19 1.76
N ASP A 316 -14.67 -8.28 1.81
CA ASP A 316 -13.66 -8.49 2.84
C ASP A 316 -12.20 -8.37 2.35
N ASN A 317 -11.95 -8.20 1.03
CA ASN A 317 -10.59 -8.21 0.46
C ASN A 317 -10.24 -6.92 -0.32
N VAL A 318 -11.05 -5.88 -0.23
CA VAL A 318 -10.78 -4.57 -0.86
C VAL A 318 -9.96 -3.73 0.12
N GLN A 319 -8.69 -4.09 0.31
CA GLN A 319 -7.73 -3.17 0.94
C GLN A 319 -6.27 -3.50 0.62
N ASP A 320 -5.99 -4.01 -0.57
CA ASP A 320 -4.69 -3.75 -1.18
C ASP A 320 -4.82 -2.49 -2.04
N GLY A 321 -4.71 -1.33 -1.43
CA GLY A 321 -4.33 -0.05 -2.05
C GLY A 321 -4.98 0.39 -3.38
N THR A 322 -5.97 -0.32 -3.89
CA THR A 322 -6.75 0.06 -5.05
C THR A 322 -8.12 0.49 -4.56
N GLY A 323 -8.29 1.79 -4.37
CA GLY A 323 -9.63 2.37 -4.39
C GLY A 323 -10.39 1.89 -5.62
N ILE A 324 -11.72 1.96 -5.58
CA ILE A 324 -12.59 1.71 -6.73
C ILE A 324 -12.00 2.46 -7.91
N SER A 325 -11.70 1.79 -9.03
CA SER A 325 -11.23 2.48 -10.23
C SER A 325 -12.42 3.00 -11.04
N LEU A 326 -12.19 4.00 -11.88
CA LEU A 326 -13.22 4.49 -12.79
C LEU A 326 -13.70 3.37 -13.73
N ASP A 327 -12.79 2.53 -14.19
CA ASP A 327 -13.11 1.38 -15.06
C ASP A 327 -14.05 0.39 -14.36
N ASP A 328 -13.86 0.14 -13.05
CA ASP A 328 -14.75 -0.72 -12.27
C ASP A 328 -16.16 -0.14 -12.15
N LEU A 329 -16.28 1.18 -11.98
CA LEU A 329 -17.56 1.88 -11.92
C LEU A 329 -18.30 1.83 -13.28
N LEU A 330 -17.57 2.05 -14.37
CA LEU A 330 -18.10 1.98 -15.74
C LEU A 330 -18.57 0.55 -16.08
N GLU A 331 -17.77 -0.44 -15.71
CA GLU A 331 -18.12 -1.84 -15.96
C GLU A 331 -19.36 -2.26 -15.15
N TYR A 332 -19.45 -1.86 -13.88
CA TYR A 332 -20.62 -2.14 -13.05
C TYR A 332 -21.88 -1.43 -13.59
N TYR A 333 -21.74 -0.20 -14.06
CA TYR A 333 -22.83 0.51 -14.73
C TYR A 333 -23.31 -0.23 -15.99
N ASP A 334 -22.38 -0.70 -16.84
CA ASP A 334 -22.72 -1.45 -18.06
C ASP A 334 -23.38 -2.80 -17.74
N GLU A 335 -22.99 -3.45 -16.65
CA GLU A 335 -23.64 -4.68 -16.17
C GLU A 335 -25.09 -4.42 -15.76
N LEU A 336 -25.34 -3.39 -14.95
CA LEU A 336 -26.70 -2.99 -14.54
C LEU A 336 -27.57 -2.64 -15.75
N ARG A 337 -26.99 -1.96 -16.74
CA ARG A 337 -27.68 -1.63 -17.98
C ARG A 337 -28.04 -2.87 -18.80
N ARG A 338 -27.18 -3.89 -18.86
CA ARG A 338 -27.46 -5.17 -19.53
C ARG A 338 -28.59 -5.93 -18.84
N GLN A 339 -28.76 -5.77 -17.54
CA GLN A 339 -29.80 -6.38 -16.73
C GLN A 339 -31.10 -5.55 -16.66
N ASP A 340 -31.17 -4.41 -17.38
CA ASP A 340 -32.26 -3.43 -17.35
C ASP A 340 -32.53 -2.87 -15.94
N LEU A 341 -31.51 -2.78 -15.12
CA LEU A 341 -31.54 -2.21 -13.77
C LEU A 341 -31.19 -0.71 -13.81
N GLY A 342 -32.15 0.11 -13.32
CA GLY A 342 -31.98 1.57 -13.32
C GLY A 342 -31.47 2.13 -12.00
N ASP A 343 -31.16 3.44 -11.96
CA ASP A 343 -30.59 4.17 -10.80
C ASP A 343 -31.43 4.05 -9.51
N LYS A 344 -32.71 3.65 -9.61
CA LYS A 344 -33.63 3.54 -8.46
C LYS A 344 -33.65 2.14 -7.85
N THR A 345 -33.06 1.15 -8.49
CA THR A 345 -32.95 -0.21 -7.94
C THR A 345 -31.92 -0.20 -6.79
N GLU A 346 -31.88 -1.26 -6.01
CA GLU A 346 -30.92 -1.41 -4.90
C GLU A 346 -29.49 -1.39 -5.44
N GLU A 347 -29.21 -2.09 -6.52
CA GLU A 347 -27.92 -2.14 -7.21
C GLU A 347 -27.54 -0.78 -7.82
N GLY A 348 -28.52 -0.06 -8.41
CA GLY A 348 -28.29 1.30 -8.92
C GLY A 348 -27.94 2.30 -7.81
N GLN A 349 -28.50 2.13 -6.61
CA GLN A 349 -28.13 2.93 -5.43
C GLN A 349 -26.75 2.51 -4.86
N GLU A 350 -26.41 1.24 -4.93
CA GLU A 350 -25.08 0.74 -4.57
C GLU A 350 -24.00 1.34 -5.48
N LEU A 351 -24.19 1.28 -6.80
CA LEU A 351 -23.31 1.96 -7.76
C LEU A 351 -23.17 3.45 -7.44
N ARG A 352 -24.27 4.12 -7.09
CA ARG A 352 -24.23 5.54 -6.73
C ARG A 352 -23.41 5.82 -5.47
N ALA A 353 -23.45 4.92 -4.49
CA ALA A 353 -22.62 5.02 -3.30
C ALA A 353 -21.15 4.82 -3.64
N MET A 354 -20.83 3.88 -4.53
CA MET A 354 -19.46 3.65 -5.04
C MET A 354 -18.93 4.88 -5.81
N ILE A 355 -19.74 5.49 -6.68
CA ILE A 355 -19.39 6.72 -7.39
C ILE A 355 -19.05 7.86 -6.42
N ARG A 356 -19.83 8.03 -5.34
CA ARG A 356 -19.53 9.04 -4.31
C ARG A 356 -18.20 8.78 -3.63
N SER A 357 -17.96 7.54 -3.23
CA SER A 357 -16.71 7.14 -2.59
C SER A 357 -15.51 7.38 -3.51
N TYR A 358 -15.67 7.12 -4.81
CA TYR A 358 -14.66 7.39 -5.82
C TYR A 358 -14.36 8.90 -5.98
N ILE A 359 -15.42 9.74 -6.08
CA ILE A 359 -15.28 11.20 -6.16
C ILE A 359 -14.53 11.75 -4.94
N GLU A 360 -14.86 11.25 -3.73
CA GLU A 360 -14.16 11.63 -2.50
C GLU A 360 -12.72 11.14 -2.48
N GLN A 361 -12.48 9.92 -2.92
CA GLN A 361 -11.15 9.30 -2.98
C GLN A 361 -10.21 10.05 -3.93
N GLU A 362 -10.69 10.38 -5.14
CA GLU A 362 -9.90 11.08 -6.17
C GLU A 362 -9.95 12.62 -6.01
N ALA A 363 -10.63 13.12 -4.98
CA ALA A 363 -10.82 14.55 -4.69
C ALA A 363 -11.36 15.33 -5.89
N LEU A 364 -12.29 14.75 -6.64
CA LEU A 364 -12.90 15.36 -7.83
C LEU A 364 -13.92 16.43 -7.45
N SER A 365 -14.10 17.42 -8.33
CA SER A 365 -15.03 18.54 -8.10
C SER A 365 -16.48 18.21 -8.50
N VAL A 366 -16.74 16.97 -8.97
CA VAL A 366 -18.05 16.52 -9.43
C VAL A 366 -19.06 16.53 -8.28
N ARG A 367 -20.20 17.21 -8.47
CA ARG A 367 -21.26 17.28 -7.46
C ARG A 367 -22.33 16.22 -7.70
N VAL A 368 -22.50 15.34 -6.72
CA VAL A 368 -23.56 14.32 -6.73
C VAL A 368 -24.87 14.92 -6.27
N THR A 369 -25.80 15.20 -7.19
CA THR A 369 -27.14 15.72 -6.86
C THR A 369 -28.20 14.62 -7.03
N ARG A 370 -29.40 14.80 -6.42
CA ARG A 370 -30.48 13.82 -6.55
C ARG A 370 -31.04 13.68 -7.97
N SER A 371 -30.83 14.68 -8.82
CA SER A 371 -31.33 14.74 -10.19
C SER A 371 -30.31 14.22 -11.23
N THR A 372 -29.03 14.09 -10.87
CA THR A 372 -27.99 13.59 -11.78
C THR A 372 -28.03 12.07 -11.81
N SER A 373 -28.12 11.47 -12.97
CA SER A 373 -28.09 10.00 -13.13
C SER A 373 -26.67 9.43 -12.88
N ASN A 374 -26.59 8.13 -12.64
CA ASN A 374 -25.30 7.47 -12.49
C ASN A 374 -24.45 7.59 -13.76
N ARG A 375 -25.09 7.54 -14.93
CA ARG A 375 -24.43 7.77 -16.22
C ARG A 375 -23.82 9.15 -16.32
N GLU A 376 -24.58 10.19 -16.03
CA GLU A 376 -24.09 11.57 -16.08
C GLU A 376 -22.95 11.81 -15.08
N LEU A 377 -22.99 11.16 -13.90
CA LEU A 377 -21.90 11.24 -12.92
C LEU A 377 -20.61 10.61 -13.46
N LEU A 378 -20.71 9.45 -14.11
CA LEU A 378 -19.56 8.78 -14.70
C LEU A 378 -18.97 9.59 -15.86
N GLU A 379 -19.81 10.15 -16.75
CA GLU A 379 -19.37 11.04 -17.84
C GLU A 379 -18.68 12.31 -17.32
N LEU A 380 -19.18 12.89 -16.22
CA LEU A 380 -18.54 14.05 -15.57
C LEU A 380 -17.19 13.71 -14.97
N ILE A 381 -17.07 12.53 -14.34
CA ILE A 381 -15.81 12.02 -13.79
C ILE A 381 -14.76 11.81 -14.91
N GLU A 382 -15.16 11.14 -16.00
CA GLU A 382 -14.29 10.96 -17.16
C GLU A 382 -13.80 12.28 -17.73
N SER A 383 -14.71 13.26 -17.88
CA SER A 383 -14.38 14.58 -18.38
C SER A 383 -13.40 15.35 -17.48
N GLU A 384 -13.54 15.23 -16.16
CA GLU A 384 -12.64 15.89 -15.20
C GLU A 384 -11.26 15.23 -15.16
N MET A 385 -11.21 13.91 -15.31
CA MET A 385 -9.95 13.14 -15.32
C MET A 385 -9.17 13.29 -16.63
N GLU A 386 -9.84 13.42 -17.78
CA GLU A 386 -9.17 13.68 -19.07
C GLU A 386 -8.53 15.07 -19.14
N GLY A 387 -8.90 16.00 -18.26
CA GLY A 387 -8.49 17.40 -18.31
C GLY A 387 -9.11 18.15 -19.50
N PRO A 388 -8.92 19.46 -19.61
CA PRO A 388 -9.39 20.21 -20.78
C PRO A 388 -8.68 19.66 -22.02
N LYS A 389 -9.44 19.06 -22.93
CA LYS A 389 -8.93 18.73 -24.28
C LYS A 389 -8.29 20.00 -24.82
N PRO A 390 -7.09 19.92 -25.44
CA PRO A 390 -6.57 21.07 -26.17
C PRO A 390 -7.60 21.38 -27.25
N THR A 391 -8.48 22.31 -26.98
CA THR A 391 -9.35 22.88 -27.98
C THR A 391 -8.44 23.58 -28.98
N ASP A 392 -8.62 23.24 -30.25
CA ASP A 392 -8.18 24.01 -31.42
C ASP A 392 -8.78 25.43 -31.34
N THR A 393 -8.25 26.25 -30.45
CA THR A 393 -8.62 27.67 -30.27
C THR A 393 -7.43 28.58 -30.47
N LEU A 394 -6.67 28.30 -31.54
CA LEU A 394 -5.71 29.26 -32.09
C LEU A 394 -6.20 29.90 -33.40
N GLU A 395 -7.33 29.43 -33.97
CA GLU A 395 -7.93 30.04 -35.17
C GLU A 395 -9.08 31.00 -34.90
N ASP A 396 -9.76 30.91 -33.75
CA ASP A 396 -10.85 31.86 -33.40
C ASP A 396 -10.39 33.13 -32.67
N ALA A 397 -9.12 33.27 -32.31
CA ALA A 397 -8.58 34.46 -31.65
C ALA A 397 -7.92 35.45 -32.64
N LEU A 398 -7.94 35.18 -33.96
CA LEU A 398 -7.35 36.04 -34.98
C LEU A 398 -8.37 36.63 -35.96
N GLY A 399 -9.64 36.54 -35.68
CA GLY A 399 -10.70 36.98 -36.60
C GLY A 399 -11.67 37.99 -36.06
N GLU A 400 -11.26 39.11 -35.43
CA GLU A 400 -12.10 40.31 -35.29
C GLU A 400 -11.23 41.52 -34.84
N GLU A 401 -10.36 42.00 -35.71
CA GLU A 401 -9.90 43.39 -35.72
C GLU A 401 -10.00 43.96 -37.16
N GLU A 402 -11.22 44.27 -37.57
CA GLU A 402 -11.43 45.19 -38.70
C GLU A 402 -12.16 46.47 -38.23
N HIS A 403 -11.45 47.57 -38.48
CA HIS A 403 -11.93 48.92 -38.68
C HIS A 403 -12.36 49.77 -37.47
N ARG A 404 -11.42 50.64 -37.09
CA ARG A 404 -11.73 52.07 -36.95
C ARG A 404 -10.55 52.94 -37.41
N PRO A 405 -10.84 54.10 -38.12
CA PRO A 405 -9.83 54.82 -38.84
C PRO A 405 -9.08 55.86 -37.99
N ALA A 406 -7.92 56.22 -38.51
CA ALA A 406 -6.99 57.23 -38.03
C ALA A 406 -7.61 58.59 -37.77
N GLU A 407 -7.27 59.21 -36.66
CA GLU A 407 -7.14 60.67 -36.57
C GLU A 407 -5.78 61.05 -35.98
N THR A 408 -5.10 61.84 -36.77
CA THR A 408 -3.85 62.53 -36.55
C THR A 408 -3.97 63.56 -35.44
N GLU A 409 -2.94 63.71 -34.61
CA GLU A 409 -2.37 65.00 -34.29
C GLU A 409 -0.97 64.90 -33.64
N GLU A 410 -0.16 65.75 -34.16
CA GLU A 410 1.25 66.03 -33.92
C GLU A 410 1.57 66.57 -32.53
N ARG A 411 2.79 66.36 -32.18
CA ARG A 411 3.80 67.32 -31.64
C ARG A 411 4.57 66.83 -30.41
N ALA A 412 5.81 66.60 -30.70
CA ALA A 412 6.99 67.34 -30.20
C ALA A 412 7.47 67.08 -28.76
N GLY A 413 8.75 66.74 -28.70
CA GLY A 413 9.58 67.10 -27.54
C GLY A 413 10.57 66.07 -27.02
N ARG A 414 11.73 65.93 -27.63
CA ARG A 414 13.02 65.48 -27.01
C ARG A 414 13.49 66.60 -26.02
N PRO A 415 14.52 66.43 -25.11
CA PRO A 415 15.55 65.41 -25.05
C PRO A 415 16.11 64.98 -23.65
N ARG A 416 16.92 63.94 -23.65
CA ARG A 416 18.16 63.63 -22.90
C ARG A 416 18.45 64.23 -21.52
N ARG A 417 18.89 63.36 -20.53
CA ARG A 417 20.27 63.16 -20.00
C ARG A 417 20.22 62.35 -18.74
N ARG A 418 20.98 61.25 -18.72
CA ARG A 418 22.24 60.97 -17.98
C ARG A 418 22.26 61.44 -16.51
N ARG A 419 22.21 60.51 -15.59
CA ARG A 419 23.36 59.96 -14.84
C ARG A 419 22.99 58.61 -14.22
#